data_d969e07f33f51fa609731c658fcc80e3
#
_entry.id   d969e07f33f51fa609731c658fcc80e3
#
_cell.length_a   1.000
_cell.length_b   1.000
_cell.length_c   1.000
_cell.angle_alpha   90.00
_cell.angle_beta   90.00
_cell.angle_gamma   90.00
#
_symmetry.space_group_name_H-M   'P 1'
#
loop_
_entity.id
_entity.type
_entity.pdbx_description
1 polymer ?
#
loop_
_entity_poly.entity_id
_entity_poly.type
_entity_poly.pdbx_seq_one_letter_code
_entity_poly.pdbx_strand_id
1 'polypeptide(L)'
;VTGMAIAQNNTNSPYTRYGYGDLSDQSFGNSKAMGGIAFGLRDGAQINPLNPASYTAIDSLTFIFEGGVSLQNMNISGSGVKLNAKNSSFDYLAMQFRLHPRIAMSIGLLPFSNVGYSVSDTQAATDPTTGNTADYARSYTGDGGLHQLYAGVGVKVLKNLSVGVNASYFWGDINRTRVLYFPSVSGAYNYNHQSVASVSSYKLDFGAQYTFDINKKHSVTIGAIYSPKLKLGNDYSVTTQMVSNSTGTAVSTTTLKPDATFEVPNTFGAGFTYNYDKRLTVGLDYSLQQWSKTKFDVNTSDEAVREDFNETYTYCNRHKVS
;
A
#
# COMPACT_ATOMS: atom_id res chain seq x y z
N VAL A 1 4.63 7.64 -34.42
CA VAL A 1 3.49 7.62 -33.48
C VAL A 1 3.98 6.90 -32.25
N THR A 2 4.52 7.63 -31.30
CA THR A 2 4.86 7.13 -29.99
C THR A 2 3.55 7.10 -29.19
N GLY A 3 2.99 5.90 -28.99
CA GLY A 3 1.89 5.71 -28.06
C GLY A 3 2.39 6.09 -26.66
N MET A 4 1.86 7.18 -26.09
CA MET A 4 1.97 7.42 -24.67
C MET A 4 1.24 6.27 -23.97
N ALA A 5 1.98 5.38 -23.33
CA ALA A 5 1.42 4.50 -22.34
C ALA A 5 0.99 5.41 -21.18
N ILE A 6 -0.29 5.77 -21.16
CA ILE A 6 -0.90 6.38 -19.97
C ILE A 6 -0.83 5.27 -18.93
N ALA A 7 0.06 5.41 -17.96
CA ALA A 7 0.05 4.55 -16.79
C ALA A 7 -1.32 4.74 -16.13
N GLN A 8 -2.15 3.72 -16.24
CA GLN A 8 -3.48 3.74 -15.67
C GLN A 8 -3.30 3.65 -14.16
N ASN A 9 -3.66 4.70 -13.43
CA ASN A 9 -3.59 4.70 -11.98
C ASN A 9 -4.47 3.58 -11.43
N ASN A 10 -3.93 2.77 -10.52
CA ASN A 10 -4.65 1.67 -9.88
C ASN A 10 -5.77 2.16 -8.93
N THR A 11 -5.80 3.45 -8.61
CA THR A 11 -6.79 4.10 -7.77
C THR A 11 -7.03 5.54 -8.20
N ASN A 12 -8.20 6.09 -7.91
CA ASN A 12 -8.55 7.50 -8.11
C ASN A 12 -9.07 8.13 -6.81
N SER A 13 -8.56 7.67 -5.69
CA SER A 13 -8.97 8.13 -4.38
C SER A 13 -8.19 9.37 -3.95
N PRO A 14 -8.84 10.51 -3.66
CA PRO A 14 -8.15 11.72 -3.16
C PRO A 14 -7.48 11.48 -1.80
N TYR A 15 -7.90 10.45 -1.06
CA TYR A 15 -7.29 10.08 0.21
C TYR A 15 -5.88 9.48 0.05
N THR A 16 -5.51 9.03 -1.15
CA THR A 16 -4.15 8.51 -1.44
C THR A 16 -3.08 9.61 -1.49
N ARG A 17 -3.48 10.86 -1.34
CA ARG A 17 -2.56 12.00 -1.17
C ARG A 17 -1.66 11.83 0.07
N TYR A 18 -2.10 11.08 1.07
CA TYR A 18 -1.47 11.01 2.37
C TYR A 18 -0.61 9.76 2.56
N GLY A 19 0.58 9.93 3.19
CA GLY A 19 1.47 8.83 3.56
C GLY A 19 1.85 7.93 2.39
N TYR A 20 1.62 6.63 2.56
CA TYR A 20 1.90 5.63 1.51
C TYR A 20 0.76 5.44 0.50
N GLY A 21 -0.33 6.22 0.61
CA GLY A 21 -1.55 6.02 -0.17
C GLY A 21 -2.45 4.91 0.42
N ASP A 22 -3.27 4.30 -0.43
CA ASP A 22 -4.14 3.19 -0.04
C ASP A 22 -3.32 1.90 0.11
N LEU A 23 -3.32 1.32 1.30
CA LEU A 23 -2.70 0.02 1.56
C LEU A 23 -3.51 -1.09 0.90
N SER A 24 -2.86 -1.87 0.06
CA SER A 24 -3.48 -3.00 -0.65
C SER A 24 -3.89 -4.11 0.32
N ASP A 25 -5.00 -4.77 0.02
CA ASP A 25 -5.37 -6.00 0.71
C ASP A 25 -4.45 -7.14 0.23
N GLN A 26 -3.75 -7.74 1.17
CA GLN A 26 -2.77 -8.80 0.91
C GLN A 26 -3.37 -10.21 1.06
N SER A 27 -4.69 -10.33 1.20
CA SER A 27 -5.38 -11.62 1.21
C SER A 27 -5.63 -12.13 -0.22
N PHE A 28 -5.50 -13.43 -0.44
CA PHE A 28 -5.63 -14.07 -1.73
C PHE A 28 -6.92 -14.89 -1.82
N GLY A 29 -7.42 -15.08 -3.06
CA GLY A 29 -8.46 -16.03 -3.40
C GLY A 29 -9.62 -16.15 -2.41
N ASN A 30 -9.82 -17.32 -1.86
CA ASN A 30 -10.90 -17.60 -0.92
C ASN A 30 -10.80 -16.82 0.39
N SER A 31 -9.58 -16.52 0.87
CA SER A 31 -9.38 -15.67 2.04
C SER A 31 -9.99 -14.29 1.84
N LYS A 32 -9.77 -13.67 0.68
CA LYS A 32 -10.37 -12.38 0.31
C LYS A 32 -11.90 -12.45 0.25
N ALA A 33 -12.45 -13.54 -0.30
CA ALA A 33 -13.89 -13.78 -0.36
C ALA A 33 -14.53 -13.99 1.03
N MET A 34 -13.76 -14.45 2.01
CA MET A 34 -14.18 -14.63 3.41
C MET A 34 -13.87 -13.40 4.29
N GLY A 35 -13.75 -12.20 3.72
CA GLY A 35 -13.47 -10.97 4.45
C GLY A 35 -12.00 -10.80 4.87
N GLY A 36 -11.08 -11.59 4.32
CA GLY A 36 -9.65 -11.51 4.58
C GLY A 36 -9.18 -12.31 5.80
N ILE A 37 -9.93 -13.33 6.21
CA ILE A 37 -9.51 -14.31 7.25
C ILE A 37 -8.27 -15.04 6.75
N ALA A 38 -7.20 -15.03 7.53
CA ALA A 38 -5.91 -15.58 7.12
C ALA A 38 -5.11 -16.24 8.26
N PHE A 39 -5.17 -15.67 9.48
CA PHE A 39 -4.19 -16.05 10.50
C PHE A 39 -4.38 -17.48 10.99
N GLY A 40 -5.62 -17.89 11.25
CA GLY A 40 -5.97 -19.28 11.57
C GLY A 40 -6.25 -20.14 10.35
N LEU A 41 -6.37 -19.54 9.14
CA LEU A 41 -6.75 -20.28 7.94
C LEU A 41 -5.63 -21.23 7.50
N ARG A 42 -5.98 -22.53 7.38
CA ARG A 42 -5.09 -23.59 7.00
C ARG A 42 -5.74 -24.47 5.93
N ASP A 43 -5.45 -24.17 4.69
CA ASP A 43 -5.98 -24.86 3.52
C ASP A 43 -4.83 -25.27 2.60
N GLY A 44 -4.87 -26.52 2.12
CA GLY A 44 -3.86 -27.06 1.21
C GLY A 44 -4.05 -26.67 -0.25
N ALA A 45 -5.18 -26.03 -0.59
CA ALA A 45 -5.55 -25.68 -1.96
C ALA A 45 -5.39 -24.20 -2.28
N GLN A 46 -4.93 -23.37 -1.36
CA GLN A 46 -4.73 -21.93 -1.56
C GLN A 46 -3.44 -21.42 -0.91
N ILE A 47 -2.94 -20.30 -1.42
CA ILE A 47 -1.77 -19.61 -0.88
C ILE A 47 -2.21 -18.56 0.13
N ASN A 48 -1.62 -18.56 1.32
CA ASN A 48 -1.91 -17.59 2.37
C ASN A 48 -0.62 -16.87 2.81
N PRO A 49 -0.25 -15.75 2.18
CA PRO A 49 0.99 -15.03 2.49
C PRO A 49 0.95 -14.30 3.82
N LEU A 50 -0.26 -14.03 4.37
CA LEU A 50 -0.42 -13.32 5.63
C LEU A 50 0.03 -14.13 6.84
N ASN A 51 0.02 -15.49 6.75
CA ASN A 51 0.60 -16.34 7.77
C ASN A 51 1.47 -17.43 7.13
N PRO A 52 2.79 -17.28 7.06
CA PRO A 52 3.69 -18.24 6.40
C PRO A 52 3.71 -19.64 7.03
N ALA A 53 3.23 -19.82 8.26
CA ALA A 53 3.05 -21.14 8.85
C ALA A 53 2.04 -22.02 8.08
N SER A 54 1.09 -21.39 7.39
CA SER A 54 0.04 -22.06 6.60
C SER A 54 0.60 -22.80 5.39
N TYR A 55 1.78 -22.45 4.88
CA TYR A 55 2.39 -23.10 3.71
C TYR A 55 2.55 -24.59 3.90
N THR A 56 2.78 -25.03 5.13
CA THR A 56 2.89 -26.46 5.47
C THR A 56 1.58 -27.24 5.31
N ALA A 57 0.46 -26.59 5.00
CA ALA A 57 -0.82 -27.24 4.74
C ALA A 57 -0.89 -27.85 3.34
N ILE A 58 -0.07 -27.39 2.39
CA ILE A 58 -0.08 -27.88 1.01
C ILE A 58 0.12 -29.40 0.96
N ASP A 59 -0.63 -30.08 0.10
CA ASP A 59 -0.55 -31.52 -0.08
C ASP A 59 0.78 -31.98 -0.72
N SER A 60 1.11 -33.25 -0.57
CA SER A 60 2.32 -33.81 -1.16
C SER A 60 2.23 -33.80 -2.69
N LEU A 61 3.34 -33.57 -3.36
CA LEU A 61 3.44 -33.51 -4.83
C LEU A 61 2.51 -32.46 -5.48
N THR A 62 2.13 -31.44 -4.73
CA THR A 62 1.27 -30.36 -5.20
C THR A 62 2.09 -29.11 -5.44
N PHE A 63 1.79 -28.45 -6.55
CA PHE A 63 2.25 -27.11 -6.91
C PHE A 63 1.00 -26.24 -7.09
N ILE A 64 0.95 -25.12 -6.40
CA ILE A 64 -0.14 -24.14 -6.52
C ILE A 64 0.42 -22.90 -7.21
N PHE A 65 -0.32 -22.40 -8.19
CA PHE A 65 -0.09 -21.13 -8.84
C PHE A 65 -1.38 -20.33 -8.79
N GLU A 66 -1.31 -19.13 -8.25
CA GLU A 66 -2.46 -18.24 -8.13
C GLU A 66 -2.12 -16.85 -8.67
N GLY A 67 -3.08 -16.24 -9.36
CA GLY A 67 -3.01 -14.86 -9.83
C GLY A 67 -4.35 -14.17 -9.62
N GLY A 68 -4.32 -12.90 -9.28
CA GLY A 68 -5.50 -12.09 -9.03
C GLY A 68 -5.44 -10.76 -9.77
N VAL A 69 -6.59 -10.35 -10.31
CA VAL A 69 -6.84 -9.03 -10.84
C VAL A 69 -8.15 -8.52 -10.27
N SER A 70 -8.25 -7.24 -10.01
CA SER A 70 -9.49 -6.62 -9.54
C SER A 70 -9.96 -5.52 -10.47
N LEU A 71 -11.29 -5.39 -10.57
CA LEU A 71 -11.96 -4.29 -11.23
C LEU A 71 -12.72 -3.51 -10.15
N GLN A 72 -12.42 -2.25 -10.02
CA GLN A 72 -13.06 -1.36 -9.05
C GLN A 72 -13.93 -0.35 -9.77
N ASN A 73 -15.18 -0.20 -9.31
CA ASN A 73 -16.06 0.87 -9.72
C ASN A 73 -16.38 1.71 -8.47
N MET A 74 -15.87 2.92 -8.44
CA MET A 74 -15.99 3.82 -7.28
C MET A 74 -16.84 5.04 -7.63
N ASN A 75 -17.85 5.31 -6.80
CA ASN A 75 -18.64 6.52 -6.87
C ASN A 75 -18.19 7.48 -5.79
N ILE A 76 -17.68 8.63 -6.18
CA ILE A 76 -17.25 9.70 -5.28
C ILE A 76 -18.32 10.79 -5.35
N SER A 77 -18.82 11.22 -4.20
CA SER A 77 -19.78 12.33 -4.12
C SER A 77 -19.36 13.33 -3.05
N GLY A 78 -19.39 14.61 -3.40
CA GLY A 78 -19.08 15.70 -2.46
C GLY A 78 -19.47 17.05 -3.06
N SER A 79 -19.95 17.97 -2.23
CA SER A 79 -20.29 19.36 -2.65
C SER A 79 -21.16 19.45 -3.91
N GLY A 80 -22.11 18.52 -4.09
CA GLY A 80 -23.01 18.50 -5.25
C GLY A 80 -22.42 17.85 -6.52
N VAL A 81 -21.17 17.46 -6.52
CA VAL A 81 -20.50 16.76 -7.64
C VAL A 81 -20.53 15.26 -7.39
N LYS A 82 -20.90 14.49 -8.44
CA LYS A 82 -20.83 13.03 -8.45
C LYS A 82 -19.87 12.61 -9.54
N LEU A 83 -18.88 11.82 -9.17
CA LEU A 83 -17.87 11.28 -10.08
C LEU A 83 -17.87 9.75 -10.00
N ASN A 84 -17.83 9.09 -11.16
CA ASN A 84 -17.64 7.65 -11.25
C ASN A 84 -16.24 7.37 -11.79
N ALA A 85 -15.46 6.59 -11.05
CA ALA A 85 -14.13 6.15 -11.46
C ALA A 85 -14.10 4.63 -11.58
N LYS A 86 -13.54 4.15 -12.70
CA LYS A 86 -13.33 2.72 -12.96
C LYS A 86 -11.83 2.46 -13.03
N ASN A 87 -11.37 1.55 -12.20
CA ASN A 87 -9.96 1.16 -12.12
C ASN A 87 -9.82 -0.34 -12.33
N SER A 88 -8.72 -0.74 -12.92
CA SER A 88 -8.29 -2.13 -12.97
C SER A 88 -6.93 -2.24 -12.30
N SER A 89 -6.75 -3.22 -11.46
CA SER A 89 -5.50 -3.39 -10.74
C SER A 89 -5.07 -4.86 -10.76
N PHE A 90 -3.76 -5.05 -10.82
CA PHE A 90 -3.12 -6.32 -10.53
C PHE A 90 -3.10 -6.49 -9.00
N ASP A 91 -3.62 -7.62 -8.51
CA ASP A 91 -3.71 -7.88 -7.08
C ASP A 91 -2.54 -8.72 -6.57
N TYR A 92 -2.21 -9.83 -7.24
CA TYR A 92 -1.10 -10.69 -6.87
C TYR A 92 -0.79 -11.72 -7.95
N LEU A 93 0.43 -12.23 -7.89
CA LEU A 93 0.89 -13.44 -8.56
C LEU A 93 1.73 -14.23 -7.57
N ALA A 94 1.38 -15.48 -7.32
CA ALA A 94 2.09 -16.29 -6.34
C ALA A 94 2.16 -17.76 -6.73
N MET A 95 3.18 -18.43 -6.19
CA MET A 95 3.35 -19.87 -6.30
C MET A 95 3.72 -20.46 -4.95
N GLN A 96 3.28 -21.69 -4.73
CA GLN A 96 3.58 -22.44 -3.51
C GLN A 96 3.86 -23.90 -3.85
N PHE A 97 4.85 -24.48 -3.20
CA PHE A 97 5.23 -25.87 -3.39
C PHE A 97 5.86 -26.45 -2.13
N ARG A 98 5.76 -27.78 -2.03
CA ARG A 98 6.35 -28.52 -0.91
C ARG A 98 7.76 -28.98 -1.27
N LEU A 99 8.73 -28.57 -0.45
CA LEU A 99 10.13 -29.00 -0.58
C LEU A 99 10.40 -30.34 0.15
N HIS A 100 9.74 -30.55 1.29
CA HIS A 100 9.92 -31.71 2.15
C HIS A 100 8.59 -31.99 2.90
N PRO A 101 8.32 -33.20 3.41
CA PRO A 101 7.10 -33.47 4.16
C PRO A 101 6.79 -32.51 5.32
N ARG A 102 7.81 -31.81 5.83
CA ARG A 102 7.69 -30.81 6.90
C ARG A 102 7.98 -29.38 6.46
N ILE A 103 8.39 -29.15 5.21
CA ILE A 103 8.84 -27.83 4.74
C ILE A 103 8.13 -27.50 3.44
N ALA A 104 7.52 -26.34 3.39
CA ALA A 104 6.95 -25.79 2.18
C ALA A 104 7.38 -24.34 1.97
N MET A 105 7.37 -23.89 0.74
CA MET A 105 7.83 -22.58 0.32
C MET A 105 6.79 -21.90 -0.55
N SER A 106 6.68 -20.59 -0.42
CA SER A 106 5.87 -19.74 -1.30
C SER A 106 6.69 -18.54 -1.75
N ILE A 107 6.48 -18.12 -3.00
CA ILE A 107 7.06 -16.91 -3.59
C ILE A 107 5.91 -16.16 -4.25
N GLY A 108 5.86 -14.85 -4.12
CA GLY A 108 4.82 -14.06 -4.78
C GLY A 108 5.13 -12.58 -4.85
N LEU A 109 4.50 -11.97 -5.84
CA LEU A 109 4.54 -10.56 -6.15
C LEU A 109 3.16 -9.96 -5.91
N LEU A 110 3.09 -8.84 -5.19
CA LEU A 110 1.85 -8.13 -4.91
C LEU A 110 2.09 -6.64 -4.66
N PRO A 111 1.11 -5.76 -4.89
CA PRO A 111 1.20 -4.37 -4.47
C PRO A 111 1.13 -4.28 -2.93
N PHE A 112 1.90 -3.38 -2.36
CA PHE A 112 1.82 -3.02 -0.95
C PHE A 112 0.93 -1.80 -0.74
N SER A 113 1.07 -0.79 -1.61
CA SER A 113 0.23 0.40 -1.60
C SER A 113 0.05 0.98 -3.00
N ASN A 114 -1.01 1.78 -3.18
CA ASN A 114 -1.29 2.46 -4.43
C ASN A 114 -1.57 3.95 -4.15
N VAL A 115 -1.01 4.81 -5.01
CA VAL A 115 -1.26 6.25 -5.03
C VAL A 115 -1.84 6.62 -6.38
N GLY A 116 -2.97 7.34 -6.38
CA GLY A 116 -3.59 7.80 -7.61
C GLY A 116 -4.65 8.83 -7.30
N TYR A 117 -4.37 10.11 -7.58
CA TYR A 117 -5.34 11.18 -7.45
C TYR A 117 -5.02 12.33 -8.41
N SER A 118 -6.06 13.04 -8.81
CA SER A 118 -5.96 14.30 -9.54
C SER A 118 -7.08 15.20 -9.06
N VAL A 119 -6.73 16.27 -8.36
CA VAL A 119 -7.67 17.25 -7.80
C VAL A 119 -7.23 18.63 -8.25
N SER A 120 -8.16 19.39 -8.80
CA SER A 120 -7.92 20.79 -9.17
C SER A 120 -9.02 21.70 -8.59
N ASP A 121 -8.60 22.90 -8.24
CA ASP A 121 -9.44 23.94 -7.66
C ASP A 121 -9.05 25.29 -8.28
N THR A 122 -10.03 26.14 -8.55
CA THR A 122 -9.82 27.50 -9.04
C THR A 122 -10.37 28.48 -8.03
N GLN A 123 -9.55 29.44 -7.64
CA GLN A 123 -9.91 30.47 -6.67
C GLN A 123 -9.50 31.84 -7.20
N ALA A 124 -10.21 32.87 -6.74
CA ALA A 124 -9.84 34.25 -6.97
C ALA A 124 -9.02 34.79 -5.79
N ALA A 125 -7.91 35.44 -6.08
CA ALA A 125 -7.11 36.13 -5.08
C ALA A 125 -7.06 37.64 -5.42
N THR A 126 -7.26 38.48 -4.41
CA THR A 126 -7.11 39.92 -4.54
C THR A 126 -5.73 40.33 -4.03
N ASP A 127 -4.97 41.00 -4.86
CA ASP A 127 -3.68 41.58 -4.47
C ASP A 127 -3.92 42.67 -3.43
N PRO A 128 -3.41 42.55 -2.21
CA PRO A 128 -3.63 43.54 -1.16
C PRO A 128 -3.01 44.88 -1.44
N THR A 129 -2.06 44.96 -2.37
CA THR A 129 -1.36 46.20 -2.71
C THR A 129 -2.05 46.99 -3.83
N THR A 130 -2.58 46.28 -4.83
CA THR A 130 -3.16 46.91 -6.03
C THR A 130 -4.70 46.86 -6.02
N GLY A 131 -5.31 46.01 -5.18
CA GLY A 131 -6.74 45.74 -5.15
C GLY A 131 -7.25 44.96 -6.38
N ASN A 132 -6.37 44.52 -7.26
CA ASN A 132 -6.74 43.74 -8.43
C ASN A 132 -7.04 42.29 -8.04
N THR A 133 -8.12 41.72 -8.57
CA THR A 133 -8.48 40.33 -8.38
C THR A 133 -8.03 39.53 -9.60
N ALA A 134 -7.33 38.41 -9.34
CA ALA A 134 -6.88 37.48 -10.37
C ALA A 134 -7.29 36.06 -9.99
N ASP A 135 -7.70 35.28 -10.97
CA ASP A 135 -7.96 33.87 -10.80
C ASP A 135 -6.64 33.08 -10.82
N TYR A 136 -6.53 32.15 -9.88
CA TYR A 136 -5.45 31.16 -9.89
C TYR A 136 -6.04 29.75 -9.75
N ALA A 137 -5.43 28.82 -10.42
CA ALA A 137 -5.78 27.41 -10.34
C ALA A 137 -4.71 26.63 -9.57
N ARG A 138 -5.14 25.76 -8.69
CA ARG A 138 -4.27 24.79 -8.00
C ARG A 138 -4.60 23.41 -8.52
N SER A 139 -3.56 22.65 -8.85
CA SER A 139 -3.69 21.25 -9.23
C SER A 139 -2.79 20.41 -8.34
N TYR A 140 -3.34 19.33 -7.82
CA TYR A 140 -2.66 18.33 -7.01
C TYR A 140 -2.82 16.99 -7.70
N THR A 141 -1.71 16.41 -8.13
CA THR A 141 -1.69 15.08 -8.73
C THR A 141 -0.71 14.18 -7.99
N GLY A 142 -1.03 12.92 -7.93
CA GLY A 142 -0.13 11.92 -7.41
C GLY A 142 -0.36 10.60 -8.09
N ASP A 143 0.73 9.87 -8.26
CA ASP A 143 0.77 8.54 -8.87
C ASP A 143 1.86 7.67 -8.26
N GLY A 144 1.78 6.37 -8.55
CA GLY A 144 2.75 5.39 -8.10
C GLY A 144 2.24 4.47 -7.02
N GLY A 145 3.15 4.05 -6.13
CA GLY A 145 2.88 3.12 -5.05
C GLY A 145 4.02 2.14 -4.84
N LEU A 146 3.87 1.28 -3.83
CA LEU A 146 4.90 0.33 -3.45
C LEU A 146 4.49 -1.09 -3.85
N HIS A 147 5.44 -1.85 -4.34
CA HIS A 147 5.33 -3.26 -4.67
C HIS A 147 6.12 -4.10 -3.68
N GLN A 148 5.73 -5.35 -3.53
CA GLN A 148 6.36 -6.32 -2.65
C GLN A 148 6.57 -7.64 -3.37
N LEU A 149 7.82 -8.11 -3.41
CA LEU A 149 8.16 -9.48 -3.74
C LEU A 149 8.48 -10.21 -2.45
N TYR A 150 7.81 -11.30 -2.15
CA TYR A 150 8.13 -12.10 -0.98
C TYR A 150 8.60 -13.50 -1.37
N ALA A 151 9.47 -14.05 -0.54
CA ALA A 151 9.80 -15.46 -0.49
C ALA A 151 9.64 -15.94 0.95
N GLY A 152 8.86 -16.99 1.14
CA GLY A 152 8.53 -17.48 2.46
C GLY A 152 8.70 -18.97 2.61
N VAL A 153 9.02 -19.38 3.83
CA VAL A 153 9.19 -20.78 4.21
C VAL A 153 8.34 -21.07 5.43
N GLY A 154 7.57 -22.15 5.36
CA GLY A 154 6.84 -22.72 6.47
C GLY A 154 7.45 -24.06 6.89
N VAL A 155 7.55 -24.30 8.19
CA VAL A 155 8.11 -25.52 8.76
C VAL A 155 7.13 -26.12 9.78
N LYS A 156 6.81 -27.40 9.62
CA LYS A 156 6.03 -28.18 10.59
C LYS A 156 6.96 -28.70 11.68
N VAL A 157 7.01 -27.99 12.81
CA VAL A 157 7.91 -28.30 13.93
C VAL A 157 7.40 -29.50 14.71
N LEU A 158 6.11 -29.50 15.04
CA LEU A 158 5.42 -30.63 15.70
C LEU A 158 4.27 -31.10 14.81
N LYS A 159 3.63 -32.20 15.17
CA LYS A 159 2.49 -32.76 14.42
C LYS A 159 1.41 -31.70 14.16
N ASN A 160 1.15 -30.83 15.14
CA ASN A 160 0.09 -29.86 15.13
C ASN A 160 0.59 -28.40 15.11
N LEU A 161 1.91 -28.16 15.24
CA LEU A 161 2.53 -26.83 15.28
C LEU A 161 3.34 -26.57 14.02
N SER A 162 3.02 -25.50 13.34
CA SER A 162 3.78 -24.96 12.23
C SER A 162 4.23 -23.53 12.52
N VAL A 163 5.42 -23.19 12.06
CA VAL A 163 5.96 -21.83 12.09
C VAL A 163 6.44 -21.45 10.70
N GLY A 164 6.53 -20.17 10.43
CA GLY A 164 7.01 -19.72 9.13
C GLY A 164 7.54 -18.29 9.17
N VAL A 165 8.27 -17.96 8.14
CA VAL A 165 8.82 -16.63 7.92
C VAL A 165 8.70 -16.27 6.44
N ASN A 166 8.30 -15.01 6.16
CA ASN A 166 8.43 -14.38 4.87
C ASN A 166 9.55 -13.34 4.93
N ALA A 167 10.42 -13.36 3.94
CA ALA A 167 11.34 -12.29 3.63
C ALA A 167 10.80 -11.57 2.40
N SER A 168 10.60 -10.27 2.50
CA SER A 168 10.02 -9.45 1.44
C SER A 168 10.95 -8.33 1.05
N TYR A 169 11.01 -8.03 -0.25
CA TYR A 169 11.64 -6.84 -0.80
C TYR A 169 10.56 -5.87 -1.26
N PHE A 170 10.62 -4.64 -0.76
CA PHE A 170 9.75 -3.54 -1.15
C PHE A 170 10.47 -2.62 -2.10
N TRP A 171 9.79 -2.17 -3.15
CA TRP A 171 10.28 -1.12 -4.03
C TRP A 171 9.12 -0.34 -4.64
N GLY A 172 9.41 0.86 -5.09
CA GLY A 172 8.48 1.70 -5.83
C GLY A 172 8.69 3.17 -5.57
N ASP A 173 8.01 3.97 -6.37
CA ASP A 173 8.06 5.41 -6.32
C ASP A 173 6.69 5.98 -5.99
N ILE A 174 6.68 7.01 -5.16
CA ILE A 174 5.50 7.82 -4.87
C ILE A 174 5.78 9.22 -5.39
N ASN A 175 5.11 9.60 -6.46
CA ASN A 175 5.21 10.91 -7.08
C ASN A 175 4.05 11.80 -6.62
N ARG A 176 4.35 13.03 -6.24
CA ARG A 176 3.35 14.04 -5.94
C ARG A 176 3.74 15.33 -6.61
N THR A 177 2.77 15.95 -7.29
CA THR A 177 2.98 17.20 -7.98
C THR A 177 1.92 18.21 -7.58
N ARG A 178 2.35 19.40 -7.22
CA ARG A 178 1.49 20.56 -6.96
C ARG A 178 1.83 21.64 -7.96
N VAL A 179 0.82 22.09 -8.69
CA VAL A 179 0.96 23.19 -9.65
C VAL A 179 0.09 24.35 -9.21
N LEU A 180 0.68 25.54 -9.14
CA LEU A 180 -0.04 26.79 -8.99
C LEU A 180 0.06 27.55 -10.33
N TYR A 181 -1.08 27.82 -10.93
CA TYR A 181 -1.18 28.40 -12.26
C TYR A 181 -2.02 29.67 -12.25
N PHE A 182 -1.53 30.75 -12.92
CA PHE A 182 -2.18 32.04 -13.00
C PHE A 182 -2.64 32.35 -14.45
N PRO A 183 -3.84 31.83 -14.85
CA PRO A 183 -4.29 31.91 -16.25
C PRO A 183 -4.52 33.35 -16.75
N SER A 184 -4.95 34.25 -15.86
CA SER A 184 -5.40 35.59 -16.20
C SER A 184 -4.33 36.67 -16.03
N VAL A 185 -3.12 36.32 -15.56
CA VAL A 185 -2.06 37.31 -15.28
C VAL A 185 -0.94 37.19 -16.29
N SER A 186 -0.83 38.17 -17.17
CA SER A 186 0.29 38.27 -18.12
C SER A 186 1.60 38.54 -17.39
N GLY A 187 2.64 37.77 -17.73
CA GLY A 187 3.95 37.88 -17.08
C GLY A 187 4.07 37.19 -15.73
N ALA A 188 3.02 36.54 -15.24
CA ALA A 188 3.10 35.71 -14.02
C ALA A 188 3.97 34.48 -14.25
N TYR A 189 4.46 33.94 -13.14
CA TYR A 189 5.15 32.66 -13.11
C TYR A 189 4.25 31.60 -12.49
N ASN A 190 4.14 30.48 -13.16
CA ASN A 190 3.53 29.29 -12.61
C ASN A 190 4.54 28.58 -11.72
N TYR A 191 4.07 28.03 -10.60
CA TYR A 191 4.88 27.32 -9.66
C TYR A 191 4.57 25.83 -9.79
N ASN A 192 5.58 25.03 -10.09
CA ASN A 192 5.49 23.58 -10.14
C ASN A 192 6.39 22.98 -9.04
N HIS A 193 5.80 22.22 -8.16
CA HIS A 193 6.49 21.57 -7.06
C HIS A 193 6.23 20.07 -7.14
N GLN A 194 7.28 19.29 -7.39
CA GLN A 194 7.23 17.85 -7.53
C GLN A 194 8.07 17.20 -6.45
N SER A 195 7.49 16.29 -5.71
CA SER A 195 8.19 15.42 -4.77
C SER A 195 8.14 13.96 -5.23
N VAL A 196 9.28 13.30 -5.12
CA VAL A 196 9.46 11.89 -5.46
C VAL A 196 10.06 11.17 -4.27
N ALA A 197 9.34 10.16 -3.77
CA ALA A 197 9.83 9.27 -2.72
C ALA A 197 10.08 7.88 -3.32
N SER A 198 11.34 7.57 -3.62
CA SER A 198 11.77 6.24 -4.08
C SER A 198 12.09 5.37 -2.88
N VAL A 199 11.40 4.25 -2.75
CA VAL A 199 11.57 3.32 -1.62
C VAL A 199 12.20 2.02 -2.09
N SER A 200 13.19 1.54 -1.33
CA SER A 200 13.84 0.25 -1.53
C SER A 200 14.23 -0.34 -0.18
N SER A 201 13.58 -1.43 0.25
CA SER A 201 13.80 -1.97 1.59
C SER A 201 13.42 -3.46 1.70
N TYR A 202 13.88 -4.09 2.78
CA TYR A 202 13.54 -5.48 3.09
C TYR A 202 12.69 -5.54 4.35
N LYS A 203 11.79 -6.53 4.43
CA LYS A 203 10.90 -6.76 5.57
C LYS A 203 10.85 -8.24 5.90
N LEU A 204 10.66 -8.57 7.18
CA LEU A 204 10.42 -9.92 7.67
C LEU A 204 9.03 -9.99 8.30
N ASP A 205 8.29 -11.06 8.01
CA ASP A 205 7.01 -11.38 8.64
C ASP A 205 7.07 -12.80 9.21
N PHE A 206 6.66 -12.96 10.46
CA PHE A 206 6.68 -14.22 11.19
C PHE A 206 5.26 -14.71 11.37
N GLY A 207 5.08 -16.04 11.31
CA GLY A 207 3.80 -16.66 11.52
C GLY A 207 3.91 -17.96 12.31
N ALA A 208 2.87 -18.26 13.07
CA ALA A 208 2.71 -19.51 13.77
C ALA A 208 1.26 -19.99 13.69
N GLN A 209 1.06 -21.30 13.60
CA GLN A 209 -0.25 -21.94 13.62
C GLN A 209 -0.21 -23.20 14.45
N TYR A 210 -1.24 -23.40 15.30
CA TYR A 210 -1.46 -24.62 16.04
C TYR A 210 -2.85 -25.18 15.74
N THR A 211 -2.93 -26.43 15.32
CA THR A 211 -4.19 -27.11 14.97
C THR A 211 -4.58 -28.10 16.05
N PHE A 212 -5.79 -27.98 16.58
CA PHE A 212 -6.42 -28.91 17.51
C PHE A 212 -7.40 -29.79 16.73
N ASP A 213 -7.09 -31.06 16.60
CA ASP A 213 -8.02 -32.07 16.07
C ASP A 213 -8.92 -32.56 17.21
N ILE A 214 -10.15 -32.05 17.31
CA ILE A 214 -11.12 -32.47 18.35
C ILE A 214 -11.60 -33.89 18.03
N ASN A 215 -11.87 -34.16 16.77
CA ASN A 215 -12.17 -35.49 16.24
C ASN A 215 -11.95 -35.50 14.72
N LYS A 216 -12.29 -36.62 14.05
CA LYS A 216 -12.08 -36.76 12.58
C LYS A 216 -12.80 -35.74 11.72
N LYS A 217 -13.84 -35.08 12.25
CA LYS A 217 -14.64 -34.10 11.51
C LYS A 217 -14.48 -32.65 12.00
N HIS A 218 -13.96 -32.45 13.20
CA HIS A 218 -13.89 -31.16 13.85
C HIS A 218 -12.45 -30.78 14.14
N SER A 219 -11.97 -29.69 13.61
CA SER A 219 -10.67 -29.12 13.93
C SER A 219 -10.74 -27.62 14.16
N VAL A 220 -9.88 -27.11 15.03
CA VAL A 220 -9.69 -25.68 15.29
C VAL A 220 -8.23 -25.35 15.06
N THR A 221 -7.95 -24.35 14.27
CA THR A 221 -6.59 -23.82 14.10
C THR A 221 -6.52 -22.41 14.67
N ILE A 222 -5.57 -22.19 15.57
CA ILE A 222 -5.23 -20.86 16.08
C ILE A 222 -3.97 -20.41 15.38
N GLY A 223 -3.97 -19.16 14.92
CA GLY A 223 -2.84 -18.55 14.24
C GLY A 223 -2.43 -17.22 14.87
N ALA A 224 -1.14 -16.94 14.82
CA ALA A 224 -0.58 -15.67 15.23
C ALA A 224 0.45 -15.20 14.20
N ILE A 225 0.52 -13.88 14.01
CA ILE A 225 1.51 -13.23 13.14
C ILE A 225 2.19 -12.08 13.87
N TYR A 226 3.42 -11.81 13.47
CA TYR A 226 4.18 -10.66 13.91
C TYR A 226 5.04 -10.11 12.79
N SER A 227 4.95 -8.81 12.54
CA SER A 227 5.82 -8.08 11.63
C SER A 227 6.48 -6.93 12.39
N PRO A 228 7.80 -6.89 12.51
CA PRO A 228 8.50 -5.83 13.23
C PRO A 228 8.42 -4.49 12.50
N LYS A 229 8.44 -3.41 13.25
CA LYS A 229 8.61 -2.05 12.75
C LYS A 229 9.91 -1.97 11.95
N LEU A 230 9.86 -1.28 10.82
CA LEU A 230 10.99 -1.12 9.94
C LEU A 230 11.08 0.33 9.46
N LYS A 231 12.31 0.88 9.47
CA LYS A 231 12.63 2.10 8.71
C LYS A 231 12.93 1.69 7.28
N LEU A 232 12.18 2.25 6.32
CA LEU A 232 12.37 1.98 4.91
C LEU A 232 13.59 2.75 4.38
N GLY A 233 14.41 2.07 3.59
CA GLY A 233 15.42 2.74 2.77
C GLY A 233 14.72 3.58 1.71
N ASN A 234 15.10 4.84 1.58
CA ASN A 234 14.47 5.76 0.63
C ASN A 234 15.47 6.78 0.08
N ASP A 235 15.19 7.27 -1.13
CA ASP A 235 15.76 8.48 -1.73
C ASP A 235 14.59 9.44 -1.96
N TYR A 236 14.60 10.57 -1.27
CA TYR A 236 13.56 11.57 -1.38
C TYR A 236 14.11 12.80 -2.08
N SER A 237 13.42 13.26 -3.12
CA SER A 237 13.80 14.45 -3.86
C SER A 237 12.61 15.37 -4.08
N VAL A 238 12.88 16.66 -4.05
CA VAL A 238 11.90 17.71 -4.30
C VAL A 238 12.45 18.64 -5.38
N THR A 239 11.70 18.80 -6.45
CA THR A 239 12.03 19.71 -7.55
C THR A 239 10.98 20.82 -7.62
N THR A 240 11.45 22.04 -7.46
CA THR A 240 10.63 23.24 -7.58
C THR A 240 11.02 24.00 -8.84
N GLN A 241 10.03 24.31 -9.66
CA GLN A 241 10.21 25.05 -10.90
C GLN A 241 9.31 26.29 -10.95
N MET A 242 9.87 27.41 -11.37
CA MET A 242 9.11 28.58 -11.78
C MET A 242 9.08 28.62 -13.30
N VAL A 243 7.88 28.57 -13.88
CA VAL A 243 7.67 28.51 -15.33
C VAL A 243 6.97 29.77 -15.77
N SER A 244 7.54 30.49 -16.75
CA SER A 244 6.93 31.72 -17.30
C SER A 244 5.61 31.39 -17.98
N ASN A 245 4.54 32.07 -17.59
CA ASN A 245 3.21 31.91 -18.19
C ASN A 245 3.17 32.29 -19.68
N SER A 246 4.01 33.27 -20.07
CA SER A 246 4.04 33.80 -21.45
C SER A 246 4.86 32.93 -22.42
N THR A 247 5.93 32.30 -21.97
CA THR A 247 6.85 31.54 -22.82
C THR A 247 6.75 30.05 -22.62
N GLY A 248 6.15 29.58 -21.51
CA GLY A 248 6.12 28.17 -21.12
C GLY A 248 7.49 27.58 -20.73
N THR A 249 8.52 28.44 -20.60
CA THR A 249 9.87 28.00 -20.25
C THR A 249 10.13 28.10 -18.75
N ALA A 250 10.88 27.15 -18.20
CA ALA A 250 11.34 27.24 -16.83
C ALA A 250 12.38 28.36 -16.67
N VAL A 251 12.11 29.29 -15.77
CA VAL A 251 13.00 30.43 -15.44
C VAL A 251 13.93 30.06 -14.30
N SER A 252 13.46 29.23 -13.39
CA SER A 252 14.25 28.71 -12.27
C SER A 252 13.87 27.26 -12.01
N THR A 253 14.86 26.45 -11.70
CA THR A 253 14.67 25.06 -11.26
C THR A 253 15.61 24.80 -10.09
N THR A 254 15.04 24.37 -8.96
CA THR A 254 15.78 24.00 -7.77
C THR A 254 15.42 22.56 -7.41
N THR A 255 16.41 21.72 -7.20
CA THR A 255 16.23 20.34 -6.73
C THR A 255 16.92 20.16 -5.40
N LEU A 256 16.20 19.70 -4.41
CA LEU A 256 16.66 19.37 -3.08
C LEU A 256 16.52 17.87 -2.84
N LYS A 257 17.44 17.30 -2.05
CA LYS A 257 17.42 15.91 -1.60
C LYS A 257 17.52 15.86 -0.07
N PRO A 258 16.45 16.22 0.63
CA PRO A 258 16.47 16.20 2.08
C PRO A 258 16.39 14.77 2.63
N ASP A 259 16.94 14.56 3.82
CA ASP A 259 16.82 13.29 4.53
C ASP A 259 15.38 13.04 4.92
N ALA A 260 14.84 11.91 4.48
CA ALA A 260 13.47 11.48 4.81
C ALA A 260 13.49 10.23 5.71
N THR A 261 12.52 10.14 6.59
CA THR A 261 12.30 8.97 7.43
C THR A 261 10.91 8.40 7.17
N PHE A 262 10.87 7.25 6.53
CA PHE A 262 9.66 6.52 6.24
C PHE A 262 9.67 5.20 7.00
N GLU A 263 8.63 4.91 7.77
CA GLU A 263 8.57 3.73 8.62
C GLU A 263 7.25 2.96 8.41
N VAL A 264 7.34 1.63 8.41
CA VAL A 264 6.17 0.75 8.52
C VAL A 264 6.02 0.24 9.95
N PRO A 265 4.79 0.03 10.44
CA PRO A 265 4.54 -0.23 11.86
C PRO A 265 4.86 -1.65 12.28
N ASN A 266 5.01 -1.85 13.60
CA ASN A 266 4.79 -3.17 14.17
C ASN A 266 3.36 -3.62 13.87
N THR A 267 3.25 -4.85 13.39
CA THR A 267 1.95 -5.49 13.15
C THR A 267 1.85 -6.75 13.98
N PHE A 268 0.77 -6.88 14.74
CA PHE A 268 0.41 -8.06 15.49
C PHE A 268 -0.92 -8.57 14.97
N GLY A 269 -1.06 -9.87 14.81
CA GLY A 269 -2.31 -10.48 14.44
C GLY A 269 -2.51 -11.81 15.14
N ALA A 270 -3.75 -12.10 15.48
CA ALA A 270 -4.18 -13.37 16.02
C ALA A 270 -5.55 -13.72 15.44
N GLY A 271 -5.77 -15.00 15.23
CA GLY A 271 -7.04 -15.48 14.70
C GLY A 271 -7.24 -16.95 14.94
N PHE A 272 -8.45 -17.39 14.74
CA PHE A 272 -8.78 -18.80 14.78
C PHE A 272 -9.69 -19.17 13.62
N THR A 273 -9.65 -20.43 13.24
CA THR A 273 -10.52 -21.01 12.23
C THR A 273 -11.04 -22.34 12.72
N TYR A 274 -12.35 -22.50 12.73
CA TYR A 274 -13.03 -23.78 12.98
C TYR A 274 -13.40 -24.42 11.64
N ASN A 275 -13.07 -25.66 11.47
CA ASN A 275 -13.40 -26.44 10.28
C ASN A 275 -14.23 -27.67 10.63
N TYR A 276 -15.37 -27.82 9.96
CA TYR A 276 -16.25 -28.97 10.07
C TYR A 276 -16.25 -29.79 8.79
N ASP A 277 -15.64 -30.97 8.81
CA ASP A 277 -15.65 -31.97 7.74
C ASP A 277 -15.27 -31.42 6.35
N LYS A 278 -14.43 -30.38 6.29
CA LYS A 278 -14.08 -29.61 5.08
C LYS A 278 -15.29 -29.01 4.35
N ARG A 279 -16.47 -28.98 4.98
CA ARG A 279 -17.72 -28.45 4.41
C ARG A 279 -18.09 -27.07 4.91
N LEU A 280 -17.69 -26.77 6.14
CA LEU A 280 -17.94 -25.48 6.76
C LEU A 280 -16.65 -24.98 7.41
N THR A 281 -16.26 -23.79 7.04
CA THR A 281 -15.12 -23.07 7.65
C THR A 281 -15.65 -21.77 8.22
N VAL A 282 -15.43 -21.54 9.51
CA VAL A 282 -15.77 -20.28 10.21
C VAL A 282 -14.51 -19.79 10.88
N GLY A 283 -14.21 -18.54 10.76
CA GLY A 283 -13.03 -17.96 11.35
C GLY A 283 -13.24 -16.52 11.83
N LEU A 284 -12.34 -16.07 12.67
CA LEU A 284 -12.26 -14.70 13.14
C LEU A 284 -10.78 -14.33 13.28
N ASP A 285 -10.42 -13.20 12.70
CA ASP A 285 -9.08 -12.63 12.80
C ASP A 285 -9.14 -11.22 13.39
N TYR A 286 -8.13 -10.88 14.17
CA TYR A 286 -7.88 -9.54 14.64
C TYR A 286 -6.43 -9.14 14.37
N SER A 287 -6.23 -7.97 13.80
CA SER A 287 -4.88 -7.40 13.64
C SER A 287 -4.80 -5.97 14.14
N LEU A 288 -3.63 -5.64 14.69
CA LEU A 288 -3.24 -4.32 15.17
C LEU A 288 -1.97 -3.87 14.45
N GLN A 289 -2.07 -2.78 13.71
CA GLN A 289 -0.93 -2.07 13.13
C GLN A 289 -0.70 -0.78 13.89
N GLN A 290 0.48 -0.63 14.50
CA GLN A 290 0.81 0.50 15.38
C GLN A 290 1.33 1.71 14.58
N TRP A 291 0.51 2.25 13.67
CA TRP A 291 0.88 3.40 12.85
C TRP A 291 1.17 4.67 13.66
N SER A 292 0.53 4.85 14.82
CA SER A 292 0.81 5.99 15.72
C SER A 292 2.25 6.07 16.22
N LYS A 293 3.02 4.98 16.09
CA LYS A 293 4.43 4.89 16.50
C LYS A 293 5.40 4.98 15.32
N THR A 294 4.91 5.27 14.11
CA THR A 294 5.72 5.39 12.90
C THR A 294 5.97 6.85 12.56
N LYS A 295 7.04 7.09 11.83
CA LYS A 295 7.40 8.38 11.27
C LYS A 295 7.23 8.34 9.75
N PHE A 296 6.68 9.40 9.24
CA PHE A 296 6.66 9.76 7.83
C PHE A 296 7.00 11.25 7.77
N ASP A 297 8.30 11.56 7.76
CA ASP A 297 8.81 12.88 8.03
C ASP A 297 10.04 13.19 7.17
N VAL A 298 10.26 14.47 6.91
CA VAL A 298 11.40 14.97 6.14
C VAL A 298 12.15 16.01 6.98
N ASN A 299 13.43 15.78 7.16
CA ASN A 299 14.30 16.70 7.88
C ASN A 299 14.86 17.75 6.91
N THR A 300 14.26 18.93 6.90
CA THR A 300 14.68 20.05 6.03
C THR A 300 14.44 21.39 6.74
N SER A 301 15.27 22.36 6.40
CA SER A 301 15.06 23.78 6.76
C SER A 301 14.22 24.54 5.73
N ASP A 302 13.96 23.93 4.57
CA ASP A 302 13.16 24.54 3.51
C ASP A 302 11.67 24.47 3.87
N GLU A 303 11.05 25.64 4.01
CA GLU A 303 9.67 25.76 4.47
C GLU A 303 8.66 25.22 3.45
N ALA A 304 8.93 25.38 2.15
CA ALA A 304 8.07 24.86 1.10
C ALA A 304 8.03 23.32 1.07
N VAL A 305 9.16 22.68 1.37
CA VAL A 305 9.25 21.22 1.51
C VAL A 305 8.58 20.77 2.81
N ARG A 306 8.72 21.53 3.90
CA ARG A 306 8.07 21.24 5.18
C ARG A 306 6.56 21.34 5.08
N GLU A 307 6.01 22.26 4.31
CA GLU A 307 4.57 22.39 4.11
C GLU A 307 3.93 21.13 3.51
N ASP A 308 4.63 20.40 2.66
CA ASP A 308 4.13 19.14 2.10
C ASP A 308 3.96 18.03 3.16
N PHE A 309 4.65 18.15 4.30
CA PHE A 309 4.62 17.21 5.44
C PHE A 309 4.02 17.83 6.71
N ASN A 310 3.89 19.16 6.77
CA ASN A 310 3.39 19.91 7.94
C ASN A 310 1.86 19.91 8.05
N GLU A 311 1.14 19.39 7.08
CA GLU A 311 -0.22 18.99 7.38
C GLU A 311 -0.10 17.94 8.49
N THR A 312 -0.45 18.31 9.69
CA THR A 312 -0.25 17.56 10.93
C THR A 312 -0.99 16.22 10.85
N TYR A 313 -0.39 15.23 10.16
CA TYR A 313 -0.95 13.89 10.12
C TYR A 313 -0.54 13.16 11.36
N THR A 314 -1.49 12.94 12.22
CA THR A 314 -1.33 11.97 13.29
C THR A 314 -1.82 10.63 12.76
N TYR A 315 -0.90 9.72 12.48
CA TYR A 315 -1.28 8.35 12.17
C TYR A 315 -1.98 7.71 13.38
N CYS A 316 -3.16 7.19 13.16
CA CYS A 316 -3.86 6.38 14.13
C CYS A 316 -3.55 4.90 13.95
N ASN A 317 -3.57 4.13 15.02
CA ASN A 317 -3.44 2.69 14.92
C ASN A 317 -4.59 2.11 14.10
N ARG A 318 -4.25 1.15 13.22
CA ARG A 318 -5.24 0.43 12.43
C ARG A 318 -5.61 -0.85 13.14
N HIS A 319 -6.90 -1.00 13.42
CA HIS A 319 -7.51 -2.23 13.93
C HIS A 319 -8.34 -2.85 12.80
N LYS A 320 -8.09 -4.10 12.47
CA LYS A 320 -8.87 -4.86 11.47
C LYS A 320 -9.43 -6.10 12.14
N VAL A 321 -10.75 -6.30 11.99
CA VAL A 321 -11.47 -7.53 12.33
C VAL A 321 -11.96 -8.11 11.02
N SER A 322 -11.75 -9.37 10.81
CA SER A 322 -12.16 -10.12 9.61
C SER A 322 -12.94 -11.36 10.02
#